data_20b30d9bb31a62bc61d82161bed3e402
#
_entry.id   20b30d9bb31a62bc61d82161bed3e402
#
_cell.length_a   1.000
_cell.length_b   1.000
_cell.length_c   1.000
_cell.angle_alpha   90.00
_cell.angle_beta   90.00
_cell.angle_gamma   90.00
#
_symmetry.space_group_name_H-M   'P 1'
#
loop_
_entity.id
_entity.type
_entity.pdbx_description
1 polymer ?
#
loop_
_entity_poly.entity_id
_entity_poly.type
_entity_poly.pdbx_seq_one_letter_code
_entity_poly.pdbx_strand_id
1 'polypeptide(L)'
;MSDKPSMRKSYEGVVICAPVTVPYRRYSTNAAHWWIGRALSALTKQSGLRPADIDGLSVSSFTVTPDTAIGLTQHFGLSPRWLDTVPLGGAAGMVALRRAARAVQAGDAEFVACVGADTNHIDSFRRNLSSFSRFAQDAVYPYGAGGPNASFALITKNYMNKFGATREDFGKICIAQRENALSVPHALMKKKLTMDDYLSARAISDPIHLFDCVMPCAGAEAFLVCREDTARSLNLAGVRILSTIERHNAFPDDPIQIRGGWVRDIGELWAMAGVRPDDIDFVETYDDYPVIVMMQLEDLGFCGKGEGPEFVRGHSLTNDGSFPHNTSGGQLSVGQAGCAGGFLGLVEAMRQLSGAVLGTQVPDARLGLVSGFGMINYDRGLASGATILASAR
;
A
#
# COMPACT_ATOMS: atom_id res chain seq x y z
N MET A 1 4.20 23.28 -20.89
CA MET A 1 3.07 22.35 -20.70
C MET A 1 1.84 23.22 -20.48
N SER A 2 0.77 23.04 -21.26
CA SER A 2 -0.40 23.94 -21.23
C SER A 2 -1.15 23.80 -19.90
N ASP A 3 -1.41 24.91 -19.24
CA ASP A 3 -2.33 25.07 -18.11
C ASP A 3 -3.78 24.74 -18.50
N LYS A 4 -4.06 23.47 -18.80
CA LYS A 4 -5.45 23.05 -18.85
C LYS A 4 -5.88 22.80 -17.40
N PRO A 5 -6.98 23.44 -16.94
CA PRO A 5 -7.51 23.17 -15.61
C PRO A 5 -7.76 21.67 -15.47
N SER A 6 -7.46 21.12 -14.30
CA SER A 6 -7.71 19.71 -14.03
C SER A 6 -9.17 19.37 -14.34
N MET A 7 -9.38 18.43 -15.26
CA MET A 7 -10.72 17.92 -15.58
C MET A 7 -11.19 16.85 -14.58
N ARG A 8 -10.37 16.55 -13.58
CA ARG A 8 -10.70 15.52 -12.58
C ARG A 8 -11.73 16.07 -11.60
N LYS A 9 -12.82 15.34 -11.40
CA LYS A 9 -13.85 15.70 -10.43
C LYS A 9 -13.32 15.44 -9.00
N SER A 10 -13.75 16.28 -8.03
CA SER A 10 -13.52 16.05 -6.60
C SER A 10 -14.08 14.70 -6.15
N TYR A 11 -13.75 14.27 -4.95
CA TYR A 11 -14.30 13.09 -4.28
C TYR A 11 -15.31 13.48 -3.18
N GLU A 12 -15.79 14.71 -3.21
CA GLU A 12 -16.75 15.24 -2.26
C GLU A 12 -18.01 14.34 -2.15
N GLY A 13 -18.47 14.18 -0.93
CA GLY A 13 -19.64 13.36 -0.61
C GLY A 13 -19.38 11.85 -0.60
N VAL A 14 -18.14 11.39 -0.80
CA VAL A 14 -17.74 9.98 -0.68
C VAL A 14 -16.68 9.84 0.40
N VAL A 15 -16.83 8.81 1.21
CA VAL A 15 -15.88 8.46 2.28
C VAL A 15 -15.49 6.98 2.20
N ILE A 16 -14.35 6.68 2.82
CA ILE A 16 -13.94 5.32 3.16
C ILE A 16 -14.17 5.10 4.65
N CYS A 17 -14.63 3.92 5.02
CA CYS A 17 -14.96 3.59 6.40
C CYS A 17 -14.79 2.09 6.68
N ALA A 18 -15.00 1.68 7.94
CA ALA A 18 -14.89 0.29 8.38
C ALA A 18 -13.56 -0.39 7.99
N PRO A 19 -12.40 0.11 8.45
CA PRO A 19 -11.10 -0.50 8.16
C PRO A 19 -10.98 -1.88 8.84
N VAL A 20 -10.66 -2.92 8.07
CA VAL A 20 -10.54 -4.30 8.53
C VAL A 20 -9.15 -4.83 8.22
N THR A 21 -8.52 -5.47 9.22
CA THR A 21 -7.34 -6.34 9.05
C THR A 21 -7.70 -7.74 9.53
N VAL A 22 -7.55 -8.74 8.69
CA VAL A 22 -7.52 -10.14 9.13
C VAL A 22 -6.08 -10.46 9.56
N PRO A 23 -5.83 -10.82 10.83
CA PRO A 23 -4.48 -10.91 11.37
C PRO A 23 -3.54 -11.77 10.54
N TYR A 24 -2.39 -11.22 10.20
CA TYR A 24 -1.40 -11.85 9.34
C TYR A 24 -0.81 -13.11 9.97
N ARG A 25 -0.50 -14.08 9.12
CA ARG A 25 0.09 -15.37 9.51
C ARG A 25 1.30 -15.67 8.62
N ARG A 26 2.43 -15.96 9.26
CA ARG A 26 3.65 -16.35 8.55
C ARG A 26 3.46 -17.57 7.65
N TYR A 27 2.59 -18.48 8.08
CA TYR A 27 2.21 -19.67 7.34
C TYR A 27 0.70 -19.91 7.46
N SER A 28 0.07 -20.31 6.36
CA SER A 28 -1.34 -20.71 6.33
C SER A 28 -1.56 -21.75 5.23
N THR A 29 -2.41 -22.72 5.50
CA THR A 29 -2.92 -23.67 4.50
C THR A 29 -4.23 -23.20 3.84
N ASN A 30 -4.82 -22.12 4.34
CA ASN A 30 -6.04 -21.55 3.78
C ASN A 30 -5.72 -20.84 2.47
N ALA A 31 -6.54 -21.07 1.43
CA ALA A 31 -6.42 -20.37 0.16
C ALA A 31 -6.95 -18.92 0.24
N ALA A 32 -6.68 -18.10 -0.80
CA ALA A 32 -7.03 -16.68 -0.80
C ALA A 32 -8.53 -16.44 -0.56
N HIS A 33 -9.42 -17.25 -1.12
CA HIS A 33 -10.86 -17.11 -0.91
C HIS A 33 -11.27 -17.17 0.58
N TRP A 34 -10.58 -17.97 1.40
CA TRP A 34 -10.84 -18.01 2.85
C TRP A 34 -10.52 -16.65 3.51
N TRP A 35 -9.38 -16.04 3.14
CA TRP A 35 -8.98 -14.73 3.66
C TRP A 35 -9.93 -13.63 3.21
N ILE A 36 -10.35 -13.65 1.93
CA ILE A 36 -11.36 -12.74 1.38
C ILE A 36 -12.67 -12.88 2.15
N GLY A 37 -13.15 -14.10 2.37
CA GLY A 37 -14.37 -14.35 3.12
C GLY A 37 -14.30 -13.88 4.58
N ARG A 38 -13.14 -14.05 5.24
CA ARG A 38 -12.91 -13.53 6.59
C ARG A 38 -12.92 -12.00 6.63
N ALA A 39 -12.33 -11.35 5.62
CA ALA A 39 -12.33 -9.90 5.51
C ALA A 39 -13.76 -9.36 5.27
N LEU A 40 -14.52 -9.95 4.36
CA LEU A 40 -15.92 -9.59 4.11
C LEU A 40 -16.81 -9.80 5.34
N SER A 41 -16.64 -10.93 6.04
CA SER A 41 -17.36 -11.20 7.29
C SER A 41 -17.04 -10.19 8.40
N ALA A 42 -15.77 -9.78 8.52
CA ALA A 42 -15.38 -8.76 9.48
C ALA A 42 -15.92 -7.38 9.09
N LEU A 43 -15.92 -7.06 7.79
CA LEU A 43 -16.43 -5.81 7.23
C LEU A 43 -17.93 -5.66 7.51
N THR A 44 -18.74 -6.69 7.23
CA THR A 44 -20.18 -6.69 7.50
C THR A 44 -20.48 -6.59 8.99
N LYS A 45 -19.71 -7.30 9.83
CA LYS A 45 -19.85 -7.19 11.28
C LYS A 45 -19.53 -5.79 11.80
N GLN A 46 -18.48 -5.15 11.28
CA GLN A 46 -18.07 -3.81 11.73
C GLN A 46 -19.01 -2.71 11.21
N SER A 47 -19.52 -2.86 9.99
CA SER A 47 -20.42 -1.88 9.38
C SER A 47 -21.89 -2.04 9.77
N GLY A 48 -22.27 -3.19 10.34
CA GLY A 48 -23.68 -3.53 10.59
C GLY A 48 -24.47 -3.90 9.33
N LEU A 49 -23.82 -3.94 8.17
CA LEU A 49 -24.43 -4.32 6.90
C LEU A 49 -24.64 -5.84 6.83
N ARG A 50 -25.69 -6.26 6.15
CA ARG A 50 -25.85 -7.65 5.73
C ARG A 50 -25.02 -7.90 4.46
N PRO A 51 -24.61 -9.13 4.15
CA PRO A 51 -23.96 -9.43 2.88
C PRO A 51 -24.74 -8.95 1.65
N ALA A 52 -26.07 -9.02 1.69
CA ALA A 52 -26.97 -8.58 0.61
C ALA A 52 -26.99 -7.06 0.39
N ASP A 53 -26.54 -6.27 1.37
CA ASP A 53 -26.49 -4.81 1.26
C ASP A 53 -25.20 -4.35 0.51
N ILE A 54 -24.20 -5.23 0.36
CA ILE A 54 -22.97 -4.97 -0.41
C ILE A 54 -23.29 -5.15 -1.90
N ASP A 55 -23.45 -4.05 -2.59
CA ASP A 55 -23.83 -4.02 -4.01
C ASP A 55 -22.66 -3.67 -4.95
N GLY A 56 -21.47 -3.48 -4.38
CA GLY A 56 -20.20 -3.34 -5.09
C GLY A 56 -19.07 -4.16 -4.45
N LEU A 57 -18.23 -4.81 -5.26
CA LEU A 57 -17.08 -5.58 -4.77
C LEU A 57 -15.86 -5.33 -5.64
N SER A 58 -14.74 -4.93 -5.02
CA SER A 58 -13.42 -4.87 -5.64
C SER A 58 -12.50 -5.87 -4.97
N VAL A 59 -11.90 -6.78 -5.75
CA VAL A 59 -11.01 -7.84 -5.26
C VAL A 59 -9.61 -7.64 -5.80
N SER A 60 -8.64 -7.71 -4.89
CA SER A 60 -7.21 -7.66 -5.22
C SER A 60 -6.52 -8.90 -4.65
N SER A 61 -6.06 -9.80 -5.51
CA SER A 61 -5.35 -11.02 -5.11
C SER A 61 -4.52 -11.59 -6.26
N PHE A 62 -3.33 -12.09 -5.94
CA PHE A 62 -2.50 -12.88 -6.87
C PHE A 62 -2.78 -14.37 -6.77
N THR A 63 -3.25 -14.83 -5.61
CA THR A 63 -3.38 -16.26 -5.30
C THR A 63 -4.82 -16.75 -5.29
N VAL A 64 -5.78 -15.92 -5.74
CA VAL A 64 -7.17 -16.33 -5.90
C VAL A 64 -7.35 -17.25 -7.12
N THR A 65 -6.51 -17.10 -8.14
CA THR A 65 -6.58 -17.94 -9.36
C THR A 65 -6.40 -19.44 -9.00
N PRO A 66 -7.16 -20.34 -9.69
CA PRO A 66 -7.98 -20.11 -10.89
C PRO A 66 -9.38 -19.50 -10.64
N ASP A 67 -9.75 -19.25 -9.37
CA ASP A 67 -11.01 -18.58 -9.05
C ASP A 67 -11.02 -17.15 -9.56
N THR A 68 -12.20 -16.59 -9.70
CA THR A 68 -12.42 -15.23 -10.21
C THR A 68 -13.28 -14.42 -9.26
N ALA A 69 -13.27 -13.11 -9.38
CA ALA A 69 -14.13 -12.25 -8.56
C ALA A 69 -15.62 -12.62 -8.70
N ILE A 70 -16.07 -12.98 -9.91
CA ILE A 70 -17.45 -13.42 -10.11
C ILE A 70 -17.72 -14.79 -9.44
N GLY A 71 -16.77 -15.71 -9.43
CA GLY A 71 -16.88 -16.96 -8.68
C GLY A 71 -16.97 -16.76 -7.19
N LEU A 72 -16.21 -15.79 -6.65
CA LEU A 72 -16.29 -15.39 -5.25
C LEU A 72 -17.68 -14.85 -4.86
N THR A 73 -18.34 -14.08 -5.74
CA THR A 73 -19.70 -13.59 -5.44
C THR A 73 -20.68 -14.73 -5.26
N GLN A 74 -20.61 -15.76 -6.13
CA GLN A 74 -21.40 -16.98 -5.98
C GLN A 74 -21.06 -17.71 -4.68
N HIS A 75 -19.78 -17.87 -4.39
CA HIS A 75 -19.31 -18.61 -3.21
C HIS A 75 -19.74 -17.95 -1.88
N PHE A 76 -19.79 -16.62 -1.83
CA PHE A 76 -20.18 -15.86 -0.62
C PHE A 76 -21.65 -15.45 -0.62
N GLY A 77 -22.44 -15.80 -1.64
CA GLY A 77 -23.85 -15.43 -1.73
C GLY A 77 -24.07 -13.92 -1.92
N LEU A 78 -23.15 -13.26 -2.61
CA LEU A 78 -23.26 -11.83 -2.94
C LEU A 78 -23.89 -11.66 -4.34
N SER A 79 -24.59 -10.54 -4.54
CA SER A 79 -25.16 -10.18 -5.84
C SER A 79 -24.87 -8.71 -6.17
N PRO A 80 -23.57 -8.35 -6.32
CA PRO A 80 -23.20 -6.97 -6.58
C PRO A 80 -23.59 -6.56 -8.00
N ARG A 81 -24.03 -5.32 -8.18
CA ARG A 81 -24.24 -4.68 -9.48
C ARG A 81 -22.98 -4.01 -10.04
N TRP A 82 -21.95 -3.87 -9.21
CA TRP A 82 -20.62 -3.40 -9.61
C TRP A 82 -19.54 -4.37 -9.12
N LEU A 83 -18.67 -4.80 -10.04
CA LEU A 83 -17.61 -5.77 -9.74
C LEU A 83 -16.31 -5.35 -10.43
N ASP A 84 -15.21 -5.33 -9.70
CA ASP A 84 -13.87 -5.01 -10.23
C ASP A 84 -12.82 -5.97 -9.68
N THR A 85 -11.73 -6.12 -10.44
CA THR A 85 -10.55 -6.89 -10.05
C THR A 85 -9.30 -6.05 -10.27
N VAL A 86 -8.52 -5.84 -9.21
CA VAL A 86 -7.35 -4.93 -9.22
C VAL A 86 -6.09 -5.67 -8.77
N PRO A 87 -5.49 -6.57 -9.59
CA PRO A 87 -4.30 -7.33 -9.22
C PRO A 87 -3.01 -6.52 -9.46
N LEU A 88 -2.89 -5.35 -8.82
CA LEU A 88 -1.78 -4.41 -9.02
C LEU A 88 -0.79 -4.36 -7.84
N GLY A 89 -0.73 -5.44 -7.04
CA GLY A 89 0.21 -5.54 -5.94
C GLY A 89 0.13 -4.37 -4.97
N GLY A 90 1.23 -3.71 -4.71
CA GLY A 90 1.30 -2.59 -3.79
C GLY A 90 0.57 -1.32 -4.23
N ALA A 91 0.17 -1.21 -5.49
CA ALA A 91 -0.70 -0.12 -5.96
C ALA A 91 -2.20 -0.47 -5.89
N ALA A 92 -2.54 -1.72 -5.56
CA ALA A 92 -3.92 -2.22 -5.64
C ALA A 92 -4.89 -1.43 -4.76
N GLY A 93 -4.53 -1.10 -3.53
CA GLY A 93 -5.38 -0.37 -2.58
C GLY A 93 -5.77 1.01 -3.09
N MET A 94 -4.81 1.76 -3.63
CA MET A 94 -5.04 3.11 -4.19
C MET A 94 -5.95 3.07 -5.40
N VAL A 95 -5.73 2.11 -6.29
CA VAL A 95 -6.53 1.96 -7.51
C VAL A 95 -7.94 1.47 -7.19
N ALA A 96 -8.10 0.49 -6.29
CA ALA A 96 -9.39 0.01 -5.82
C ALA A 96 -10.22 1.14 -5.18
N LEU A 97 -9.61 1.90 -4.24
CA LEU A 97 -10.23 3.07 -3.63
C LEU A 97 -10.76 4.05 -4.67
N ARG A 98 -9.90 4.43 -5.62
CA ARG A 98 -10.25 5.40 -6.64
C ARG A 98 -11.41 4.96 -7.51
N ARG A 99 -11.41 3.70 -7.96
CA ARG A 99 -12.47 3.14 -8.81
C ARG A 99 -13.76 2.98 -8.04
N ALA A 100 -13.72 2.46 -6.82
CA ALA A 100 -14.87 2.33 -5.94
C ALA A 100 -15.51 3.68 -5.61
N ALA A 101 -14.70 4.71 -5.30
CA ALA A 101 -15.21 6.06 -5.04
C ALA A 101 -15.94 6.65 -6.26
N ARG A 102 -15.42 6.42 -7.48
CA ARG A 102 -16.11 6.85 -8.71
C ARG A 102 -17.40 6.09 -8.97
N ALA A 103 -17.44 4.79 -8.69
CA ALA A 103 -18.66 3.99 -8.79
C ALA A 103 -19.76 4.50 -7.84
N VAL A 104 -19.40 4.81 -6.58
CA VAL A 104 -20.33 5.39 -5.62
C VAL A 104 -20.80 6.77 -6.06
N GLN A 105 -19.92 7.62 -6.56
CA GLN A 105 -20.29 8.96 -7.06
C GLN A 105 -21.22 8.90 -8.28
N ALA A 106 -21.00 7.91 -9.17
CA ALA A 106 -21.84 7.71 -10.35
C ALA A 106 -23.19 7.07 -10.02
N GLY A 107 -23.34 6.50 -8.81
CA GLY A 107 -24.55 5.77 -8.40
C GLY A 107 -24.58 4.32 -8.93
N ASP A 108 -23.45 3.81 -9.41
CA ASP A 108 -23.32 2.42 -9.88
C ASP A 108 -23.36 1.43 -8.70
N ALA A 109 -22.95 1.87 -7.50
CA ALA A 109 -23.07 1.14 -6.25
C ALA A 109 -23.29 2.10 -5.06
N GLU A 110 -23.91 1.59 -4.01
CA GLU A 110 -24.09 2.31 -2.73
C GLU A 110 -23.00 1.94 -1.73
N PHE A 111 -22.70 0.64 -1.62
CA PHE A 111 -21.70 0.08 -0.71
C PHE A 111 -20.69 -0.77 -1.47
N VAL A 112 -19.49 -0.25 -1.70
CA VAL A 112 -18.42 -1.00 -2.34
C VAL A 112 -17.46 -1.55 -1.29
N ALA A 113 -17.39 -2.87 -1.16
CA ALA A 113 -16.36 -3.54 -0.37
C ALA A 113 -15.08 -3.68 -1.20
N CYS A 114 -13.98 -3.10 -0.74
CA CYS A 114 -12.65 -3.27 -1.32
C CYS A 114 -11.84 -4.24 -0.45
N VAL A 115 -11.34 -5.33 -1.04
CA VAL A 115 -10.63 -6.39 -0.32
C VAL A 115 -9.32 -6.74 -1.04
N GLY A 116 -8.21 -6.68 -0.29
CA GLY A 116 -6.92 -7.22 -0.70
C GLY A 116 -6.56 -8.44 0.16
N ALA A 117 -6.25 -9.59 -0.46
CA ALA A 117 -5.97 -10.81 0.30
C ALA A 117 -5.11 -11.79 -0.49
N ASP A 118 -4.14 -12.41 0.18
CA ASP A 118 -3.34 -13.49 -0.41
C ASP A 118 -2.86 -14.51 0.62
N THR A 119 -2.54 -15.70 0.13
CA THR A 119 -1.77 -16.70 0.84
C THR A 119 -0.39 -16.79 0.23
N ASN A 120 0.54 -16.02 0.77
CA ASN A 120 1.85 -15.79 0.18
C ASN A 120 2.98 -16.09 1.18
N HIS A 121 3.02 -17.30 1.76
CA HIS A 121 4.13 -17.74 2.59
C HIS A 121 5.35 -18.17 1.74
N ILE A 122 6.50 -18.40 2.35
CA ILE A 122 7.79 -18.55 1.67
C ILE A 122 7.79 -19.61 0.55
N ASP A 123 7.11 -20.73 0.73
CA ASP A 123 7.10 -21.81 -0.28
C ASP A 123 6.17 -21.51 -1.45
N SER A 124 4.98 -20.92 -1.19
CA SER A 124 4.08 -20.46 -2.24
C SER A 124 4.65 -19.22 -2.94
N PHE A 125 5.34 -18.35 -2.21
CA PHE A 125 5.99 -17.17 -2.77
C PHE A 125 7.02 -17.51 -3.83
N ARG A 126 7.93 -18.47 -3.56
CA ARG A 126 8.91 -18.94 -4.54
C ARG A 126 8.25 -19.48 -5.81
N ARG A 127 7.17 -20.25 -5.65
CA ARG A 127 6.41 -20.80 -6.78
C ARG A 127 5.73 -19.68 -7.58
N ASN A 128 5.09 -18.73 -6.90
CA ASN A 128 4.43 -17.60 -7.56
C ASN A 128 5.45 -16.72 -8.30
N LEU A 129 6.62 -16.45 -7.71
CA LEU A 129 7.66 -15.68 -8.36
C LEU A 129 8.20 -16.35 -9.62
N SER A 130 8.34 -17.68 -9.62
CA SER A 130 8.83 -18.40 -10.81
C SER A 130 7.90 -18.31 -12.02
N SER A 131 6.65 -17.92 -11.81
CA SER A 131 5.64 -17.77 -12.87
C SER A 131 4.98 -16.39 -12.91
N PHE A 132 5.52 -15.42 -12.16
CA PHE A 132 4.90 -14.12 -11.96
C PHE A 132 4.83 -13.28 -13.25
N SER A 133 5.86 -13.37 -14.10
CA SER A 133 5.90 -12.68 -15.39
C SER A 133 6.58 -13.56 -16.44
N ARG A 134 5.84 -13.93 -17.48
CA ARG A 134 6.40 -14.65 -18.63
C ARG A 134 7.43 -13.79 -19.38
N PHE A 135 7.19 -12.49 -19.49
CA PHE A 135 8.15 -11.56 -20.09
C PHE A 135 9.48 -11.59 -19.37
N ALA A 136 9.48 -11.61 -18.03
CA ALA A 136 10.69 -11.68 -17.23
C ALA A 136 11.39 -13.05 -17.37
N GLN A 137 10.64 -14.15 -17.49
CA GLN A 137 11.21 -15.49 -17.71
C GLN A 137 12.07 -15.54 -18.99
N ASP A 138 11.57 -14.97 -20.08
CA ASP A 138 12.27 -14.98 -21.34
C ASP A 138 13.45 -13.99 -21.39
N ALA A 139 13.34 -12.85 -20.74
CA ALA A 139 14.26 -11.73 -20.87
C ALA A 139 15.36 -11.68 -19.80
N VAL A 140 15.08 -12.03 -18.54
CA VAL A 140 16.02 -11.81 -17.42
C VAL A 140 16.40 -13.07 -16.66
N TYR A 141 15.55 -14.09 -16.58
CA TYR A 141 15.87 -15.33 -15.87
C TYR A 141 17.07 -16.07 -16.46
N PRO A 142 17.27 -16.11 -17.80
CA PRO A 142 18.46 -16.74 -18.37
C PRO A 142 19.78 -16.14 -17.90
N TYR A 143 19.76 -14.89 -17.43
CA TYR A 143 20.93 -14.16 -16.91
C TYR A 143 21.05 -14.23 -15.39
N GLY A 144 20.25 -15.08 -14.73
CA GLY A 144 20.27 -15.24 -13.28
C GLY A 144 19.50 -14.14 -12.51
N ALA A 145 18.85 -13.21 -13.21
CA ALA A 145 17.98 -12.21 -12.60
C ALA A 145 16.53 -12.69 -12.68
N GLY A 146 15.82 -12.67 -11.55
CA GLY A 146 14.42 -13.08 -11.50
C GLY A 146 13.80 -12.73 -10.17
N GLY A 147 12.51 -12.38 -10.22
CA GLY A 147 11.77 -11.93 -9.07
C GLY A 147 12.18 -10.53 -8.57
N PRO A 148 11.48 -10.01 -7.55
CA PRO A 148 11.63 -8.62 -7.12
C PRO A 148 13.02 -8.30 -6.54
N ASN A 149 13.68 -9.25 -5.86
CA ASN A 149 14.98 -8.99 -5.23
C ASN A 149 16.05 -8.52 -6.23
N ALA A 150 16.12 -9.13 -7.42
CA ALA A 150 17.08 -8.73 -8.43
C ALA A 150 16.80 -7.32 -8.97
N SER A 151 15.54 -7.02 -9.27
CA SER A 151 15.13 -5.70 -9.76
C SER A 151 15.40 -4.61 -8.73
N PHE A 152 15.03 -4.84 -7.47
CA PHE A 152 15.24 -3.87 -6.39
C PHE A 152 16.71 -3.75 -5.98
N ALA A 153 17.52 -4.80 -6.12
CA ALA A 153 18.96 -4.70 -5.94
C ALA A 153 19.59 -3.76 -6.99
N LEU A 154 19.16 -3.88 -8.24
CA LEU A 154 19.60 -2.99 -9.31
C LEU A 154 19.19 -1.53 -9.06
N ILE A 155 17.93 -1.31 -8.69
CA ILE A 155 17.43 0.03 -8.33
C ILE A 155 18.20 0.59 -7.14
N THR A 156 18.40 -0.20 -6.07
CA THR A 156 19.12 0.21 -4.86
C THR A 156 20.57 0.59 -5.18
N LYS A 157 21.28 -0.26 -5.96
CA LYS A 157 22.65 0.01 -6.36
C LYS A 157 22.78 1.29 -7.17
N ASN A 158 21.87 1.48 -8.13
CA ASN A 158 21.83 2.69 -8.94
C ASN A 158 21.55 3.94 -8.09
N TYR A 159 20.62 3.85 -7.16
CA TYR A 159 20.26 4.93 -6.25
C TYR A 159 21.46 5.31 -5.34
N MET A 160 22.12 4.31 -4.74
CA MET A 160 23.33 4.52 -3.92
C MET A 160 24.44 5.21 -4.72
N ASN A 161 24.72 4.73 -5.92
CA ASN A 161 25.78 5.28 -6.77
C ASN A 161 25.48 6.72 -7.21
N LYS A 162 24.20 7.02 -7.48
CA LYS A 162 23.79 8.32 -8.01
C LYS A 162 23.65 9.40 -6.94
N PHE A 163 23.16 9.02 -5.76
CA PHE A 163 22.76 9.97 -4.71
C PHE A 163 23.55 9.80 -3.40
N GLY A 164 24.50 8.88 -3.34
CA GLY A 164 25.36 8.69 -2.18
C GLY A 164 24.64 8.10 -0.95
N ALA A 165 23.50 7.45 -1.15
CA ALA A 165 22.80 6.74 -0.08
C ALA A 165 23.66 5.59 0.45
N THR A 166 23.60 5.36 1.77
CA THR A 166 24.32 4.29 2.45
C THR A 166 23.35 3.25 3.02
N ARG A 167 23.87 2.11 3.45
CA ARG A 167 23.03 1.12 4.12
C ARG A 167 22.43 1.62 5.42
N GLU A 168 23.13 2.48 6.14
CA GLU A 168 22.65 3.12 7.36
C GLU A 168 21.41 3.98 7.10
N ASP A 169 21.32 4.62 5.94
CA ASP A 169 20.15 5.41 5.58
C ASP A 169 18.91 4.54 5.39
N PHE A 170 19.06 3.43 4.69
CA PHE A 170 17.99 2.43 4.57
C PHE A 170 17.66 1.77 5.91
N GLY A 171 18.69 1.52 6.73
CA GLY A 171 18.54 0.98 8.07
C GLY A 171 17.68 1.84 8.98
N LYS A 172 17.78 3.17 8.89
CA LYS A 172 16.92 4.09 9.65
C LYS A 172 15.44 3.88 9.37
N ILE A 173 15.08 3.67 8.10
CA ILE A 173 13.69 3.36 7.70
C ILE A 173 13.24 2.05 8.34
N CYS A 174 14.03 0.98 8.15
CA CYS A 174 13.69 -0.35 8.65
C CYS A 174 13.57 -0.40 10.18
N ILE A 175 14.44 0.33 10.89
CA ILE A 175 14.46 0.40 12.36
C ILE A 175 13.24 1.17 12.87
N ALA A 176 12.91 2.32 12.28
CA ALA A 176 11.74 3.10 12.68
C ALA A 176 10.44 2.32 12.47
N GLN A 177 10.28 1.67 11.32
CA GLN A 177 9.13 0.82 11.05
C GLN A 177 9.07 -0.39 12.02
N ARG A 178 10.21 -0.95 12.40
CA ARG A 178 10.26 -2.00 13.41
C ARG A 178 9.79 -1.50 14.78
N GLU A 179 10.17 -0.31 15.17
CA GLU A 179 9.71 0.29 16.43
C GLU A 179 8.20 0.54 16.41
N ASN A 180 7.67 1.12 15.32
CA ASN A 180 6.24 1.34 15.13
C ASN A 180 5.44 0.02 15.21
N ALA A 181 5.96 -1.08 14.66
CA ALA A 181 5.31 -2.38 14.66
C ALA A 181 5.23 -3.07 16.02
N LEU A 182 6.04 -2.69 17.00
CA LEU A 182 6.08 -3.37 18.29
C LEU A 182 4.74 -3.32 19.04
N SER A 183 4.00 -2.22 18.88
CA SER A 183 2.68 -2.01 19.48
C SER A 183 1.53 -2.61 18.66
N VAL A 184 1.76 -3.02 17.41
CA VAL A 184 0.70 -3.52 16.50
C VAL A 184 0.46 -5.01 16.72
N PRO A 185 -0.73 -5.47 17.12
CA PRO A 185 -0.95 -6.86 17.55
C PRO A 185 -0.65 -7.92 16.49
N HIS A 186 -0.96 -7.63 15.23
CA HIS A 186 -0.84 -8.56 14.10
C HIS A 186 0.49 -8.47 13.35
N ALA A 187 1.39 -7.57 13.71
CA ALA A 187 2.71 -7.49 13.11
C ALA A 187 3.52 -8.78 13.38
N LEU A 188 4.18 -9.29 12.36
CA LEU A 188 4.93 -10.56 12.46
C LEU A 188 6.32 -10.36 13.07
N MET A 189 6.91 -9.16 12.93
CA MET A 189 8.23 -8.84 13.49
C MET A 189 8.09 -8.15 14.84
N LYS A 190 8.31 -8.89 15.93
CA LYS A 190 8.09 -8.46 17.32
C LYS A 190 9.37 -8.16 18.10
N LYS A 191 10.53 -8.22 17.46
CA LYS A 191 11.82 -7.94 18.11
C LYS A 191 12.34 -6.59 17.62
N LYS A 192 12.85 -5.77 18.55
CA LYS A 192 13.58 -4.56 18.19
C LYS A 192 14.69 -4.89 17.18
N LEU A 193 14.97 -3.94 16.32
CA LEU A 193 16.05 -4.00 15.34
C LEU A 193 17.03 -2.88 15.65
N THR A 194 18.30 -3.23 15.88
CA THR A 194 19.37 -2.24 16.04
C THR A 194 20.08 -2.01 14.69
N MET A 195 20.85 -0.94 14.60
CA MET A 195 21.67 -0.67 13.41
C MET A 195 22.71 -1.77 13.20
N ASP A 196 23.32 -2.28 14.28
CA ASP A 196 24.30 -3.37 14.21
C ASP A 196 23.64 -4.67 13.68
N ASP A 197 22.43 -5.00 14.16
CA ASP A 197 21.66 -6.15 13.63
C ASP A 197 21.37 -5.98 12.14
N TYR A 198 20.96 -4.77 11.74
CA TYR A 198 20.65 -4.44 10.36
C TYR A 198 21.89 -4.57 9.45
N LEU A 199 23.01 -3.97 9.83
CA LEU A 199 24.24 -3.97 9.03
C LEU A 199 24.91 -5.34 8.95
N SER A 200 24.81 -6.16 10.03
CA SER A 200 25.34 -7.53 10.07
C SER A 200 24.45 -8.57 9.40
N ALA A 201 23.24 -8.19 8.97
CA ALA A 201 22.31 -9.12 8.33
C ALA A 201 22.90 -9.72 7.06
N ARG A 202 22.57 -10.99 6.78
CA ARG A 202 23.04 -11.70 5.59
C ARG A 202 22.54 -11.03 4.31
N ALA A 203 23.39 -11.01 3.27
CA ALA A 203 23.01 -10.56 1.94
C ALA A 203 21.94 -11.49 1.31
N ILE A 204 21.01 -10.89 0.58
CA ILE A 204 20.00 -11.56 -0.24
C ILE A 204 20.34 -11.40 -1.71
N SER A 205 20.57 -10.15 -2.16
CA SER A 205 20.99 -9.76 -3.50
C SER A 205 21.71 -8.42 -3.38
N ASP A 206 23.04 -8.39 -3.42
CA ASP A 206 23.81 -7.17 -3.17
C ASP A 206 23.29 -5.97 -3.98
N PRO A 207 23.03 -4.81 -3.35
CA PRO A 207 23.31 -4.42 -1.96
C PRO A 207 22.17 -4.72 -0.95
N ILE A 208 21.16 -5.46 -1.33
CA ILE A 208 20.00 -5.79 -0.49
C ILE A 208 20.34 -6.93 0.48
N HIS A 209 19.99 -6.73 1.75
CA HIS A 209 20.18 -7.69 2.83
C HIS A 209 18.82 -8.11 3.43
N LEU A 210 18.84 -9.00 4.40
CA LEU A 210 17.64 -9.66 4.94
C LEU A 210 16.57 -8.68 5.43
N PHE A 211 16.96 -7.60 6.12
CA PHE A 211 16.01 -6.65 6.70
C PHE A 211 15.55 -5.56 5.71
N ASP A 212 16.12 -5.53 4.52
CA ASP A 212 15.61 -4.74 3.39
C ASP A 212 14.44 -5.42 2.68
N CYS A 213 14.17 -6.68 2.99
CA CYS A 213 13.15 -7.50 2.34
C CYS A 213 11.96 -7.75 3.25
N VAL A 214 10.77 -7.64 2.69
CA VAL A 214 9.53 -8.02 3.38
C VAL A 214 9.43 -9.52 3.64
N MET A 215 8.67 -9.88 4.67
CA MET A 215 8.35 -11.28 4.97
C MET A 215 7.08 -11.70 4.24
N PRO A 216 7.13 -12.61 3.27
CA PRO A 216 5.93 -13.19 2.67
C PRO A 216 5.07 -13.90 3.71
N CYS A 217 3.77 -13.64 3.68
CA CYS A 217 2.82 -14.18 4.64
C CYS A 217 1.42 -14.30 4.04
N ALA A 218 0.45 -14.77 4.81
CA ALA A 218 -0.95 -14.78 4.45
C ALA A 218 -1.72 -13.75 5.30
N GLY A 219 -2.71 -13.11 4.71
CA GLY A 219 -3.53 -12.11 5.39
C GLY A 219 -4.51 -11.42 4.46
N ALA A 220 -5.30 -10.52 5.03
CA ALA A 220 -6.22 -9.69 4.27
C ALA A 220 -6.43 -8.34 4.93
N GLU A 221 -6.64 -7.34 4.08
CA GLU A 221 -7.07 -5.99 4.42
C GLU A 221 -8.34 -5.66 3.65
N ALA A 222 -9.26 -4.90 4.27
CA ALA A 222 -10.46 -4.45 3.60
C ALA A 222 -10.97 -3.12 4.15
N PHE A 223 -11.77 -2.44 3.34
CA PHE A 223 -12.51 -1.24 3.73
C PHE A 223 -13.79 -1.11 2.90
N LEU A 224 -14.70 -0.27 3.36
CA LEU A 224 -15.94 0.06 2.69
C LEU A 224 -15.85 1.46 2.08
N VAL A 225 -16.41 1.63 0.88
CA VAL A 225 -16.61 2.94 0.24
C VAL A 225 -18.11 3.18 0.12
N CYS A 226 -18.58 4.33 0.58
CA CYS A 226 -19.97 4.74 0.47
C CYS A 226 -20.12 6.26 0.49
N ARG A 227 -21.34 6.77 0.41
CA ARG A 227 -21.60 8.20 0.60
C ARG A 227 -21.40 8.62 2.05
N GLU A 228 -21.00 9.87 2.26
CA GLU A 228 -20.73 10.40 3.59
C GLU A 228 -21.99 10.44 4.49
N ASP A 229 -23.13 10.81 3.92
CA ASP A 229 -24.41 10.80 4.63
C ASP A 229 -24.85 9.37 5.02
N THR A 230 -24.62 8.40 4.13
CA THR A 230 -24.85 6.98 4.39
C THR A 230 -23.96 6.47 5.53
N ALA A 231 -22.65 6.77 5.48
CA ALA A 231 -21.73 6.40 6.57
C ALA A 231 -22.18 6.99 7.91
N ARG A 232 -22.60 8.26 7.92
CA ARG A 232 -23.10 8.94 9.11
C ARG A 232 -24.38 8.30 9.66
N SER A 233 -25.33 7.91 8.79
CA SER A 233 -26.56 7.22 9.20
C SER A 233 -26.31 5.85 9.84
N LEU A 234 -25.22 5.18 9.45
CA LEU A 234 -24.76 3.91 10.02
C LEU A 234 -23.82 4.08 11.22
N ASN A 235 -23.58 5.31 11.70
CA ASN A 235 -22.61 5.64 12.75
C ASN A 235 -21.18 5.13 12.44
N LEU A 236 -20.79 5.08 11.17
CA LEU A 236 -19.46 4.72 10.75
C LEU A 236 -18.57 5.97 10.70
N ALA A 237 -17.37 5.87 11.29
CA ALA A 237 -16.38 6.92 11.18
C ALA A 237 -15.86 6.96 9.72
N GLY A 238 -16.32 7.96 8.98
CA GLY A 238 -15.89 8.22 7.61
C GLY A 238 -14.52 8.89 7.59
N VAL A 239 -13.71 8.57 6.58
CA VAL A 239 -12.48 9.28 6.24
C VAL A 239 -12.66 9.85 4.83
N ARG A 240 -12.45 11.16 4.69
CA ARG A 240 -12.65 11.87 3.42
C ARG A 240 -11.48 11.67 2.48
N ILE A 241 -11.78 11.53 1.20
CA ILE A 241 -10.80 11.49 0.12
C ILE A 241 -10.65 12.90 -0.44
N LEU A 242 -9.54 13.58 -0.18
CA LEU A 242 -9.30 14.92 -0.71
C LEU A 242 -8.83 14.86 -2.16
N SER A 243 -7.90 13.96 -2.46
CA SER A 243 -7.38 13.76 -3.81
C SER A 243 -6.81 12.37 -3.98
N THR A 244 -6.73 11.90 -5.22
CA THR A 244 -6.05 10.65 -5.56
C THR A 244 -5.54 10.68 -7.00
N ILE A 245 -4.36 10.09 -7.20
CA ILE A 245 -3.72 9.90 -8.51
C ILE A 245 -3.39 8.43 -8.74
N GLU A 246 -3.33 8.06 -10.01
CA GLU A 246 -2.81 6.77 -10.45
C GLU A 246 -2.10 6.95 -11.79
N ARG A 247 -0.92 6.30 -11.96
CA ARG A 247 -0.12 6.35 -13.17
C ARG A 247 0.53 4.99 -13.42
N HIS A 248 0.49 4.57 -14.67
CA HIS A 248 1.08 3.30 -15.11
C HIS A 248 2.18 3.56 -16.13
N ASN A 249 3.30 2.80 -16.04
CA ASN A 249 4.43 2.81 -16.95
C ASN A 249 4.91 4.22 -17.36
N ALA A 250 5.16 5.08 -16.36
CA ALA A 250 5.32 6.52 -16.55
C ALA A 250 6.59 6.94 -17.27
N PHE A 251 7.68 6.21 -17.10
CA PHE A 251 9.01 6.54 -17.61
C PHE A 251 9.68 5.31 -18.24
N PRO A 252 9.14 4.80 -19.36
CA PRO A 252 9.63 3.56 -19.97
C PRO A 252 11.07 3.68 -20.50
N ASP A 253 11.53 4.89 -20.81
CA ASP A 253 12.85 5.15 -21.37
C ASP A 253 13.95 5.35 -20.31
N ASP A 254 13.60 5.42 -19.02
CA ASP A 254 14.61 5.51 -17.95
C ASP A 254 15.40 4.18 -17.92
N PRO A 255 16.74 4.18 -17.97
CA PRO A 255 17.52 2.94 -18.05
C PRO A 255 17.41 2.07 -16.80
N ILE A 256 17.40 2.69 -15.62
CA ILE A 256 17.09 2.06 -14.31
C ILE A 256 16.19 3.01 -13.55
N GLN A 257 15.13 2.49 -12.97
CA GLN A 257 14.15 3.32 -12.28
C GLN A 257 14.75 4.07 -11.09
N ILE A 258 14.54 5.37 -11.04
CA ILE A 258 14.86 6.27 -9.91
C ILE A 258 13.67 7.14 -9.49
N ARG A 259 12.54 7.00 -10.18
CA ARG A 259 11.31 7.76 -9.98
C ARG A 259 10.09 6.93 -10.39
N GLY A 260 9.00 7.12 -9.71
CA GLY A 260 7.72 6.50 -10.06
C GLY A 260 6.78 7.44 -10.81
N GLY A 261 5.61 6.93 -11.12
CA GLY A 261 4.59 7.69 -11.86
C GLY A 261 4.03 8.90 -11.11
N TRP A 262 4.25 8.99 -9.79
CA TRP A 262 3.81 10.14 -8.98
C TRP A 262 4.30 11.46 -9.53
N VAL A 263 5.56 11.52 -10.00
CA VAL A 263 6.19 12.74 -10.56
C VAL A 263 5.35 13.39 -11.66
N ARG A 264 4.57 12.61 -12.41
CA ARG A 264 3.74 13.13 -13.50
C ARG A 264 2.51 13.88 -13.00
N ASP A 265 1.96 13.46 -11.87
CA ASP A 265 0.63 13.90 -11.41
C ASP A 265 0.68 14.54 -10.02
N ILE A 266 1.85 14.64 -9.37
CA ILE A 266 1.96 15.11 -7.98
C ILE A 266 1.43 16.53 -7.77
N GLY A 267 1.69 17.44 -8.74
CA GLY A 267 1.16 18.79 -8.68
C GLY A 267 -0.37 18.83 -8.68
N GLU A 268 -1.01 17.89 -9.38
CA GLU A 268 -2.47 17.77 -9.39
C GLU A 268 -2.99 17.17 -8.07
N LEU A 269 -2.27 16.21 -7.47
CA LEU A 269 -2.62 15.62 -6.18
C LEU A 269 -2.74 16.71 -5.10
N TRP A 270 -1.70 17.55 -4.97
CA TRP A 270 -1.66 18.64 -3.98
C TRP A 270 -2.69 19.72 -4.29
N ALA A 271 -2.81 20.14 -5.56
CA ALA A 271 -3.76 21.17 -5.96
C ALA A 271 -5.22 20.78 -5.70
N MET A 272 -5.58 19.49 -5.96
CA MET A 272 -6.94 19.00 -5.69
C MET A 272 -7.24 18.88 -4.20
N ALA A 273 -6.25 18.51 -3.40
CA ALA A 273 -6.40 18.39 -1.96
C ALA A 273 -6.48 19.78 -1.28
N GLY A 274 -5.90 20.82 -1.90
CA GLY A 274 -5.82 22.16 -1.34
C GLY A 274 -4.89 22.26 -0.14
N VAL A 275 -3.90 21.36 -0.04
CA VAL A 275 -2.91 21.28 1.04
C VAL A 275 -1.50 21.14 0.46
N ARG A 276 -0.48 21.30 1.30
CA ARG A 276 0.94 21.18 0.95
C ARG A 276 1.58 20.01 1.71
N PRO A 277 2.78 19.55 1.31
CA PRO A 277 3.51 18.51 2.05
C PRO A 277 3.66 18.78 3.54
N ASP A 278 3.93 20.03 3.93
CA ASP A 278 4.10 20.45 5.33
C ASP A 278 2.81 20.39 6.17
N ASP A 279 1.65 20.26 5.54
CA ASP A 279 0.36 20.16 6.22
C ASP A 279 0.00 18.70 6.58
N ILE A 280 0.81 17.72 6.14
CA ILE A 280 0.55 16.28 6.35
C ILE A 280 1.06 15.84 7.71
N ASP A 281 0.20 15.23 8.52
CA ASP A 281 0.53 14.76 9.87
C ASP A 281 1.27 13.42 9.87
N PHE A 282 1.01 12.55 8.86
CA PHE A 282 1.70 11.27 8.71
C PHE A 282 1.64 10.75 7.27
N VAL A 283 2.60 9.90 6.93
CA VAL A 283 2.74 9.34 5.58
C VAL A 283 2.82 7.82 5.63
N GLU A 284 2.04 7.15 4.81
CA GLU A 284 2.08 5.70 4.59
C GLU A 284 2.59 5.45 3.17
N THR A 285 3.83 4.99 3.01
CA THR A 285 4.36 4.61 1.71
C THR A 285 4.36 3.10 1.53
N TYR A 286 4.25 2.63 0.30
CA TYR A 286 4.51 1.22 0.00
C TYR A 286 6.00 0.90 0.21
N ASP A 287 6.32 -0.15 0.95
CA ASP A 287 7.64 -0.39 1.50
C ASP A 287 8.14 -1.84 1.32
N ASP A 288 8.01 -2.39 0.12
CA ASP A 288 8.63 -3.69 -0.19
C ASP A 288 10.14 -3.69 0.06
N TYR A 289 10.78 -2.53 -0.21
CA TYR A 289 12.21 -2.28 0.00
C TYR A 289 12.43 -0.83 0.43
N PRO A 290 13.40 -0.53 1.28
CA PRO A 290 13.58 0.83 1.80
C PRO A 290 13.97 1.85 0.71
N VAL A 291 14.60 1.42 -0.39
CA VAL A 291 14.92 2.34 -1.50
C VAL A 291 13.68 2.97 -2.12
N ILE A 292 12.57 2.22 -2.24
CA ILE A 292 11.33 2.77 -2.81
C ILE A 292 10.59 3.68 -1.82
N VAL A 293 10.85 3.56 -0.53
CA VAL A 293 10.39 4.53 0.46
C VAL A 293 11.05 5.88 0.17
N MET A 294 12.38 5.93 0.04
CA MET A 294 13.09 7.16 -0.30
C MET A 294 12.61 7.76 -1.63
N MET A 295 12.49 6.93 -2.67
CA MET A 295 11.97 7.39 -3.96
C MET A 295 10.56 7.99 -3.85
N GLN A 296 9.69 7.42 -3.03
CA GLN A 296 8.34 7.95 -2.80
C GLN A 296 8.38 9.29 -2.06
N LEU A 297 9.18 9.43 -1.00
CA LEU A 297 9.33 10.69 -0.28
C LEU A 297 9.76 11.85 -1.20
N GLU A 298 10.70 11.58 -2.10
CA GLU A 298 11.18 12.53 -3.11
C GLU A 298 10.09 12.83 -4.16
N ASP A 299 9.50 11.80 -4.74
CA ASP A 299 8.53 11.92 -5.84
C ASP A 299 7.19 12.54 -5.38
N LEU A 300 6.88 12.41 -4.09
CA LEU A 300 5.70 13.00 -3.44
C LEU A 300 5.95 14.46 -2.98
N GLY A 301 7.21 14.91 -3.02
CA GLY A 301 7.57 16.31 -2.79
C GLY A 301 7.90 16.66 -1.33
N PHE A 302 8.18 15.67 -0.47
CA PHE A 302 8.66 15.92 0.90
C PHE A 302 10.13 16.37 0.92
N CYS A 303 10.90 15.97 -0.09
CA CYS A 303 12.27 16.46 -0.33
C CYS A 303 12.58 16.43 -1.84
N GLY A 304 13.69 17.03 -2.24
CA GLY A 304 14.14 17.01 -3.63
C GLY A 304 14.65 15.63 -4.07
N LYS A 305 14.71 15.42 -5.38
CA LYS A 305 15.22 14.17 -5.97
C LYS A 305 16.69 13.96 -5.62
N GLY A 306 16.98 12.87 -4.90
CA GLY A 306 18.32 12.53 -4.39
C GLY A 306 18.58 13.01 -2.97
N GLU A 307 17.66 13.75 -2.35
CA GLU A 307 17.76 14.23 -0.97
C GLU A 307 17.15 13.26 0.05
N GLY A 308 16.57 12.15 -0.40
CA GLY A 308 16.00 11.12 0.48
C GLY A 308 16.92 10.67 1.61
N PRO A 309 18.22 10.41 1.38
CA PRO A 309 19.18 10.06 2.45
C PRO A 309 19.30 11.15 3.52
N GLU A 310 19.42 12.42 3.13
CA GLU A 310 19.50 13.54 4.06
C GLU A 310 18.19 13.71 4.83
N PHE A 311 17.06 13.58 4.14
CA PHE A 311 15.74 13.65 4.75
C PHE A 311 15.58 12.62 5.88
N VAL A 312 15.88 11.34 5.64
CA VAL A 312 15.75 10.29 6.67
C VAL A 312 16.79 10.42 7.79
N ARG A 313 17.93 11.08 7.55
CA ARG A 313 18.90 11.42 8.61
C ARG A 313 18.37 12.52 9.52
N GLY A 314 17.68 13.50 8.94
CA GLY A 314 17.17 14.69 9.63
C GLY A 314 15.87 14.47 10.40
N HIS A 315 15.12 13.39 10.12
CA HIS A 315 13.80 13.17 10.71
C HIS A 315 13.72 11.88 11.54
N SER A 316 12.89 11.92 12.59
CA SER A 316 12.44 10.73 13.29
C SER A 316 11.17 10.22 12.63
N LEU A 317 11.21 8.97 12.15
CA LEU A 317 10.13 8.32 11.40
C LEU A 317 9.19 7.49 12.29
N THR A 318 9.32 7.60 13.62
CA THR A 318 8.42 6.93 14.58
C THR A 318 7.09 7.68 14.73
N ASN A 319 6.08 7.02 15.28
CA ASN A 319 4.72 7.56 15.42
C ASN A 319 4.66 8.87 16.23
N ASP A 320 5.60 9.09 17.11
CA ASP A 320 5.78 10.30 17.92
C ASP A 320 6.93 11.21 17.43
N GLY A 321 7.51 10.86 16.28
CA GLY A 321 8.64 11.54 15.67
C GLY A 321 8.26 12.81 14.92
N SER A 322 9.28 13.47 14.36
CA SER A 322 9.09 14.70 13.56
C SER A 322 8.47 14.45 12.19
N PHE A 323 8.45 13.20 11.72
CA PHE A 323 7.82 12.77 10.47
C PHE A 323 7.25 11.36 10.60
N PRO A 324 6.06 11.19 11.21
CA PRO A 324 5.45 9.88 11.39
C PRO A 324 5.27 9.15 10.04
N HIS A 325 5.89 7.97 9.93
CA HIS A 325 5.93 7.24 8.66
C HIS A 325 5.66 5.74 8.88
N ASN A 326 4.81 5.16 8.03
CA ASN A 326 4.39 3.76 8.11
C ASN A 326 4.06 3.36 9.56
N THR A 327 3.01 3.97 10.07
CA THR A 327 2.67 4.04 11.51
C THR A 327 2.33 2.69 12.13
N SER A 328 1.91 1.70 11.31
CA SER A 328 1.78 0.30 11.72
C SER A 328 3.10 -0.48 11.69
N GLY A 329 4.16 0.10 11.14
CA GLY A 329 5.44 -0.54 10.88
C GLY A 329 5.61 -1.03 9.45
N GLY A 330 4.66 -0.75 8.56
CA GLY A 330 4.73 -1.11 7.15
C GLY A 330 4.86 -2.61 6.89
N GLN A 331 5.05 -2.99 5.65
CA GLN A 331 5.23 -4.39 5.26
C GLN A 331 6.57 -4.98 5.74
N LEU A 332 7.62 -4.14 5.86
CA LEU A 332 8.92 -4.54 6.38
C LEU A 332 8.86 -5.10 7.81
N SER A 333 7.80 -4.77 8.57
CA SER A 333 7.64 -5.26 9.94
C SER A 333 6.31 -5.98 10.20
N VAL A 334 5.22 -5.58 9.56
CA VAL A 334 3.93 -6.29 9.66
C VAL A 334 3.97 -7.59 8.88
N GLY A 335 4.55 -7.60 7.68
CA GLY A 335 4.58 -8.71 6.72
C GLY A 335 3.86 -8.34 5.42
N GLN A 336 4.14 -9.11 4.36
CA GLN A 336 3.57 -8.88 3.04
C GLN A 336 2.66 -10.03 2.62
N ALA A 337 1.37 -9.80 2.64
CA ALA A 337 0.36 -10.76 2.17
C ALA A 337 -0.09 -10.42 0.73
N GLY A 338 0.86 -10.42 -0.22
CA GLY A 338 0.60 -10.16 -1.64
C GLY A 338 -0.12 -8.82 -1.87
N CYS A 339 -1.28 -8.84 -2.55
CA CYS A 339 -2.07 -7.64 -2.81
C CYS A 339 -2.60 -6.95 -1.53
N ALA A 340 -2.77 -7.67 -0.41
CA ALA A 340 -3.14 -7.04 0.86
C ALA A 340 -2.08 -6.03 1.34
N GLY A 341 -0.80 -6.23 0.98
CA GLY A 341 0.26 -5.25 1.24
C GLY A 341 -0.01 -3.87 0.64
N GLY A 342 -0.66 -3.81 -0.53
CA GLY A 342 -1.09 -2.56 -1.14
C GLY A 342 -2.28 -1.88 -0.46
N PHE A 343 -2.94 -2.55 0.48
CA PHE A 343 -4.03 -2.00 1.30
C PHE A 343 -3.56 -1.62 2.71
N LEU A 344 -2.46 -2.19 3.19
CA LEU A 344 -2.00 -2.07 4.57
C LEU A 344 -1.90 -0.61 5.03
N GLY A 345 -1.14 0.23 4.33
CA GLY A 345 -0.98 1.65 4.66
C GLY A 345 -2.30 2.42 4.57
N LEU A 346 -3.17 2.08 3.60
CA LEU A 346 -4.47 2.72 3.46
C LEU A 346 -5.40 2.41 4.65
N VAL A 347 -5.47 1.14 5.05
CA VAL A 347 -6.27 0.70 6.20
C VAL A 347 -5.71 1.28 7.50
N GLU A 348 -4.38 1.38 7.63
CA GLU A 348 -3.76 2.05 8.78
C GLU A 348 -4.08 3.55 8.79
N ALA A 349 -3.94 4.25 7.67
CA ALA A 349 -4.28 5.67 7.58
C ALA A 349 -5.75 5.94 7.97
N MET A 350 -6.67 5.08 7.56
CA MET A 350 -8.08 5.16 7.98
C MET A 350 -8.21 5.07 9.50
N ARG A 351 -7.45 4.19 10.16
CA ARG A 351 -7.46 4.05 11.62
C ARG A 351 -6.88 5.26 12.32
N GLN A 352 -5.76 5.78 11.84
CA GLN A 352 -5.15 6.99 12.38
C GLN A 352 -6.12 8.17 12.31
N LEU A 353 -6.79 8.37 11.18
CA LEU A 353 -7.72 9.49 10.96
C LEU A 353 -9.09 9.31 11.66
N SER A 354 -9.48 8.08 11.98
CA SER A 354 -10.72 7.79 12.71
C SER A 354 -10.51 7.61 14.21
N GLY A 355 -9.26 7.52 14.69
CA GLY A 355 -8.92 7.25 16.10
C GLY A 355 -9.18 5.80 16.51
N ALA A 356 -9.18 4.86 15.57
CA ALA A 356 -9.43 3.43 15.78
C ALA A 356 -8.15 2.60 15.59
N VAL A 357 -7.00 3.12 16.01
CA VAL A 357 -5.70 2.49 15.82
C VAL A 357 -5.58 1.16 16.56
N LEU A 358 -4.79 0.25 16.00
CA LEU A 358 -4.44 -1.01 16.63
C LEU A 358 -3.08 -0.93 17.37
N GLY A 359 -2.24 0.02 16.98
CA GLY A 359 -0.94 0.31 17.58
C GLY A 359 -0.93 1.67 18.28
N THR A 360 0.02 2.52 17.94
CA THR A 360 0.20 3.85 18.53
C THR A 360 -0.44 4.91 17.65
N GLN A 361 -1.26 5.78 18.26
CA GLN A 361 -1.89 6.92 17.59
C GLN A 361 -0.86 8.02 17.33
N VAL A 362 -0.82 8.54 16.10
CA VAL A 362 -0.14 9.80 15.79
C VAL A 362 -0.93 10.94 16.47
N PRO A 363 -0.28 11.80 17.28
CA PRO A 363 -0.97 12.88 17.95
C PRO A 363 -1.70 13.80 16.96
N ASP A 364 -2.94 14.15 17.27
CA ASP A 364 -3.77 15.11 16.54
C ASP A 364 -3.89 14.88 15.03
N ALA A 365 -3.68 13.66 14.55
CA ALA A 365 -3.71 13.31 13.13
C ALA A 365 -5.04 13.67 12.46
N ARG A 366 -4.98 14.54 11.44
CA ARG A 366 -6.12 15.03 10.65
C ARG A 366 -5.93 14.84 9.16
N LEU A 367 -4.69 14.86 8.69
CA LEU A 367 -4.29 14.71 7.29
C LEU A 367 -3.27 13.60 7.15
N GLY A 368 -3.52 12.63 6.29
CA GLY A 368 -2.60 11.56 5.96
C GLY A 368 -2.40 11.43 4.46
N LEU A 369 -1.17 11.14 4.05
CA LEU A 369 -0.87 10.76 2.67
C LEU A 369 -0.55 9.28 2.62
N VAL A 370 -1.18 8.58 1.67
CA VAL A 370 -0.91 7.16 1.41
C VAL A 370 -0.44 7.01 -0.03
N SER A 371 0.62 6.24 -0.25
CA SER A 371 1.08 5.92 -1.59
C SER A 371 1.24 4.42 -1.83
N GLY A 372 1.09 4.02 -3.09
CA GLY A 372 1.19 2.64 -3.53
C GLY A 372 2.11 2.50 -4.74
N PHE A 373 2.86 1.41 -4.78
CA PHE A 373 3.77 1.08 -5.86
C PHE A 373 3.67 -0.42 -6.18
N GLY A 374 3.54 -0.78 -7.44
CA GLY A 374 3.29 -2.19 -7.74
C GLY A 374 3.72 -2.63 -9.12
N MET A 375 3.63 -3.96 -9.26
CA MET A 375 3.88 -4.69 -10.49
C MET A 375 5.29 -4.48 -11.02
N ILE A 376 6.27 -4.96 -10.23
CA ILE A 376 7.67 -4.97 -10.67
C ILE A 376 7.83 -5.89 -11.89
N ASN A 377 8.44 -5.37 -12.95
CA ASN A 377 8.80 -6.13 -14.12
C ASN A 377 10.17 -5.65 -14.63
N TYR A 378 11.04 -6.57 -14.99
CA TYR A 378 12.44 -6.29 -15.32
C TYR A 378 13.16 -5.53 -14.19
N ASP A 379 13.31 -4.22 -14.35
CA ASP A 379 14.07 -3.29 -13.50
C ASP A 379 13.21 -2.22 -12.83
N ARG A 380 11.85 -2.32 -12.91
CA ARG A 380 10.97 -1.24 -12.48
C ARG A 380 9.60 -1.69 -12.03
N GLY A 381 8.98 -0.89 -11.15
CA GLY A 381 7.55 -0.97 -10.86
C GLY A 381 6.74 -0.16 -11.85
N LEU A 382 5.65 -0.75 -12.31
CA LEU A 382 4.85 -0.22 -13.41
C LEU A 382 3.65 0.61 -12.96
N ALA A 383 3.18 0.45 -11.73
CA ALA A 383 2.01 1.14 -11.20
C ALA A 383 2.38 2.01 -9.99
N SER A 384 1.92 3.25 -9.99
CA SER A 384 2.08 4.21 -8.91
C SER A 384 0.74 4.85 -8.60
N GLY A 385 0.41 4.98 -7.34
CA GLY A 385 -0.78 5.69 -6.88
C GLY A 385 -0.51 6.45 -5.60
N ALA A 386 -1.28 7.50 -5.34
CA ALA A 386 -1.26 8.20 -4.07
C ALA A 386 -2.63 8.80 -3.77
N THR A 387 -2.94 8.94 -2.49
CA THR A 387 -4.15 9.60 -2.02
C THR A 387 -3.85 10.47 -0.81
N ILE A 388 -4.52 11.62 -0.71
CA ILE A 388 -4.54 12.45 0.49
C ILE A 388 -5.90 12.28 1.13
N LEU A 389 -5.87 11.92 2.41
CA LEU A 389 -7.03 11.61 3.24
C LEU A 389 -7.17 12.61 4.38
N ALA A 390 -8.39 12.88 4.78
CA ALA A 390 -8.68 13.76 5.92
C ALA A 390 -9.65 13.11 6.90
N SER A 391 -9.46 13.38 8.19
CA SER A 391 -10.46 13.06 9.20
C SER A 391 -11.78 13.77 8.89
N ALA A 392 -12.90 13.10 9.13
CA ALA A 392 -14.24 13.72 9.07
C ALA A 392 -14.66 14.39 10.38
N ARG A 393 -13.74 14.39 11.40
CA ARG A 393 -13.97 14.98 12.72
C ARG A 393 -13.77 16.49 12.69
#